data_91461eed5c9a2ca7b3e63f89fc4988fc
#
_entry.id   91461eed5c9a2ca7b3e63f89fc4988fc
#
_cell.length_a   1.000
_cell.length_b   1.000
_cell.length_c   1.000
_cell.angle_alpha   90.00
_cell.angle_beta   90.00
_cell.angle_gamma   90.00
#
_symmetry.space_group_name_H-M   'P 1'
#
loop_
_entity.id
_entity.type
_entity.pdbx_description
1 polymer ?
#
loop_
_entity_poly.entity_id
_entity_poly.type
_entity_poly.pdbx_seq_one_letter_code
_entity_poly.pdbx_strand_id
1 'polypeptide(L)'
;ESLKEDFISEKIIFDFITLFGIVFFAFIILFPFYIMLVTSFKTQIALLVNPLDFSLDFTKSFTDLFKSYFVIFKTYNFGRYILISSAVSIGTVIVTLLFAIPAAYAVARLNFFGKNFLSTSILIIYMFPAIVLVIPLYTVFSQLGLRNSIFGLLIVYTATTLPVAIYMLQGYFK
;
A
#
# COMPACT_ATOMS: atom_id res chain seq x y z
N GLU A 1 -34.32 38.05 -11.07
CA GLU A 1 -34.84 37.01 -10.12
C GLU A 1 -34.66 35.60 -10.75
N SER A 2 -35.03 35.40 -12.02
CA SER A 2 -34.89 34.09 -12.73
C SER A 2 -33.44 33.56 -12.75
N LEU A 3 -32.43 34.38 -13.01
CA LEU A 3 -31.03 33.98 -13.05
C LEU A 3 -30.48 33.49 -11.72
N LYS A 4 -31.01 33.98 -10.59
CA LYS A 4 -30.67 33.49 -9.26
C LYS A 4 -31.30 32.14 -8.93
N GLU A 5 -32.52 31.93 -9.39
CA GLU A 5 -33.23 30.65 -9.20
C GLU A 5 -32.57 29.52 -10.02
N ASP A 6 -32.21 29.83 -11.28
CA ASP A 6 -31.49 28.87 -12.14
C ASP A 6 -30.11 28.48 -11.53
N PHE A 7 -29.36 29.45 -11.02
CA PHE A 7 -28.07 29.17 -10.38
C PHE A 7 -28.18 28.35 -9.10
N ILE A 8 -29.24 28.58 -8.29
CA ILE A 8 -29.48 27.79 -7.07
C ILE A 8 -29.89 26.36 -7.44
N SER A 9 -30.73 26.19 -8.47
CA SER A 9 -31.16 24.89 -8.96
C SER A 9 -29.98 24.07 -9.51
N GLU A 10 -29.14 24.66 -10.34
CA GLU A 10 -27.92 23.99 -10.86
C GLU A 10 -26.96 23.56 -9.76
N LYS A 11 -26.77 24.40 -8.75
CA LYS A 11 -25.93 24.06 -7.61
C LYS A 11 -26.48 22.88 -6.82
N ILE A 12 -27.78 22.85 -6.54
CA ILE A 12 -28.43 21.75 -5.82
C ILE A 12 -28.31 20.44 -6.59
N ILE A 13 -28.51 20.47 -7.91
CA ILE A 13 -28.37 19.30 -8.77
C ILE A 13 -26.91 18.82 -8.75
N PHE A 14 -25.94 19.72 -8.84
CA PHE A 14 -24.52 19.39 -8.80
C PHE A 14 -24.12 18.78 -7.45
N ASP A 15 -24.56 19.36 -6.34
CA ASP A 15 -24.28 18.85 -4.99
C ASP A 15 -24.91 17.46 -4.79
N PHE A 16 -26.12 17.23 -5.32
CA PHE A 16 -26.78 15.92 -5.27
C PHE A 16 -26.01 14.86 -6.08
N ILE A 17 -25.60 15.18 -7.32
CA ILE A 17 -24.80 14.29 -8.16
C ILE A 17 -23.46 13.98 -7.50
N THR A 18 -22.84 14.98 -6.90
CA THR A 18 -21.57 14.83 -6.21
C THR A 18 -21.72 13.93 -4.99
N LEU A 19 -22.74 14.15 -4.16
CA LEU A 19 -23.03 13.32 -3.00
C LEU A 19 -23.33 11.87 -3.41
N PHE A 20 -24.17 11.68 -4.42
CA PHE A 20 -24.49 10.36 -4.97
C PHE A 20 -23.21 9.66 -5.47
N GLY A 21 -22.35 10.37 -6.20
CA GLY A 21 -21.06 9.85 -6.67
C GLY A 21 -20.16 9.43 -5.51
N ILE A 22 -20.02 10.27 -4.50
CA ILE A 22 -19.22 9.96 -3.30
C ILE A 22 -19.74 8.70 -2.60
N VAL A 23 -21.05 8.61 -2.34
CA VAL A 23 -21.65 7.47 -1.66
C VAL A 23 -21.51 6.19 -2.51
N PHE A 24 -21.72 6.28 -3.81
CA PHE A 24 -21.60 5.16 -4.74
C PHE A 24 -20.16 4.61 -4.78
N PHE A 25 -19.18 5.48 -4.95
CA PHE A 25 -17.78 5.05 -4.95
C PHE A 25 -17.31 4.58 -3.56
N ALA A 26 -17.75 5.22 -2.49
CA ALA A 26 -17.49 4.76 -1.14
C ALA A 26 -18.04 3.35 -0.90
N PHE A 27 -19.25 3.07 -1.36
CA PHE A 27 -19.84 1.74 -1.27
C PHE A 27 -19.01 0.71 -2.05
N ILE A 28 -18.64 0.99 -3.30
CA ILE A 28 -17.82 0.07 -4.13
C ILE A 28 -16.48 -0.21 -3.45
N ILE A 29 -15.83 0.82 -2.88
CA ILE A 29 -14.53 0.66 -2.23
C ILE A 29 -14.66 -0.08 -0.89
N LEU A 30 -15.65 0.25 -0.08
CA LEU A 30 -15.81 -0.33 1.26
C LEU A 30 -16.42 -1.74 1.26
N PHE A 31 -17.20 -2.09 0.22
CA PHE A 31 -17.88 -3.37 0.13
C PHE A 31 -16.95 -4.59 0.22
N PRO A 32 -15.82 -4.67 -0.51
CA PRO A 32 -14.87 -5.76 -0.36
C PRO A 32 -14.31 -5.88 1.07
N PHE A 33 -14.04 -4.76 1.74
CA PHE A 33 -13.55 -4.76 3.12
C PHE A 33 -14.62 -5.26 4.10
N TYR A 34 -15.89 -4.88 3.87
CA TYR A 34 -17.01 -5.41 4.63
C TYR A 34 -17.11 -6.94 4.49
N ILE A 35 -17.02 -7.46 3.26
CA ILE A 35 -17.02 -8.90 3.00
C ILE A 35 -15.85 -9.59 3.73
N MET A 36 -14.64 -9.05 3.62
CA MET A 36 -13.45 -9.58 4.31
C MET A 36 -13.67 -9.62 5.83
N LEU A 37 -14.23 -8.57 6.40
CA LEU A 37 -14.51 -8.49 7.82
C LEU A 37 -15.55 -9.53 8.24
N VAL A 38 -16.66 -9.63 7.55
CA VAL A 38 -17.72 -10.62 7.87
C VAL A 38 -17.20 -12.05 7.72
N THR A 39 -16.50 -12.36 6.64
CA THR A 39 -15.97 -13.70 6.38
C THR A 39 -14.89 -14.11 7.38
N SER A 40 -14.14 -13.16 7.95
CA SER A 40 -13.12 -13.44 8.96
C SER A 40 -13.70 -14.03 10.27
N PHE A 41 -14.98 -13.77 10.56
CA PHE A 41 -15.70 -14.32 11.71
C PHE A 41 -16.44 -15.63 11.41
N LYS A 42 -16.41 -16.10 10.16
CA LYS A 42 -17.08 -17.35 9.75
C LYS A 42 -16.10 -18.52 9.73
N THR A 43 -16.65 -19.71 9.97
CA THR A 43 -15.88 -20.95 9.79
C THR A 43 -15.76 -21.28 8.29
N GLN A 44 -14.71 -21.99 7.91
CA GLN A 44 -14.51 -22.44 6.54
C GLN A 44 -15.71 -23.26 6.00
N ILE A 45 -16.31 -24.09 6.84
CA ILE A 45 -17.50 -24.88 6.48
C ILE A 45 -18.69 -23.96 6.19
N ALA A 46 -18.94 -22.94 7.01
CA ALA A 46 -20.04 -22.01 6.80
C ALA A 46 -19.90 -21.24 5.47
N LEU A 47 -18.68 -20.86 5.10
CA LEU A 47 -18.38 -20.19 3.83
C LEU A 47 -18.60 -21.12 2.61
N LEU A 48 -18.33 -22.42 2.76
CA LEU A 48 -18.55 -23.39 1.68
C LEU A 48 -20.03 -23.73 1.48
N VAL A 49 -20.79 -23.80 2.59
CA VAL A 49 -22.21 -24.13 2.54
C VAL A 49 -23.06 -22.96 2.06
N ASN A 50 -22.72 -21.75 2.48
CA ASN A 50 -23.50 -20.55 2.13
C ASN A 50 -22.57 -19.34 1.85
N PRO A 51 -21.94 -19.30 0.67
CA PRO A 51 -20.91 -18.28 0.35
C PRO A 51 -21.47 -16.85 0.23
N LEU A 52 -22.78 -16.70 -0.01
CA LEU A 52 -23.45 -15.40 -0.13
C LEU A 52 -24.13 -14.91 1.16
N ASP A 53 -23.92 -15.62 2.26
CA ASP A 53 -24.41 -15.16 3.55
C ASP A 53 -23.42 -14.14 4.14
N PHE A 54 -23.77 -12.87 4.07
CA PHE A 54 -22.98 -11.75 4.62
C PHE A 54 -23.46 -11.31 6.00
N SER A 55 -24.27 -12.10 6.67
CA SER A 55 -24.71 -11.82 8.04
C SER A 55 -23.67 -12.21 9.07
N LEU A 56 -23.59 -11.44 10.16
CA LEU A 56 -22.83 -11.78 11.35
C LEU A 56 -23.78 -12.44 12.36
N ASP A 57 -23.43 -13.65 12.80
CA ASP A 57 -24.19 -14.37 13.82
C ASP A 57 -23.65 -14.00 15.21
N PHE A 58 -24.26 -12.98 15.82
CA PHE A 58 -23.92 -12.51 17.16
C PHE A 58 -24.41 -13.43 18.29
N THR A 59 -25.12 -14.52 17.97
CA THR A 59 -25.55 -15.52 18.99
C THR A 59 -24.41 -16.45 19.40
N LYS A 60 -23.31 -16.50 18.62
CA LYS A 60 -22.14 -17.31 18.92
C LYS A 60 -21.34 -16.75 20.08
N SER A 61 -20.72 -17.67 20.84
CA SER A 61 -19.77 -17.28 21.88
C SER A 61 -18.61 -16.46 21.30
N PHE A 62 -18.06 -15.53 22.10
CA PHE A 62 -16.88 -14.74 21.73
C PHE A 62 -15.71 -15.62 21.24
N THR A 63 -15.48 -16.76 21.91
CA THR A 63 -14.42 -17.70 21.53
C THR A 63 -14.65 -18.32 20.15
N ASP A 64 -15.92 -18.57 19.77
CA ASP A 64 -16.26 -19.13 18.46
C ASP A 64 -16.16 -18.08 17.34
N LEU A 65 -16.56 -16.85 17.61
CA LEU A 65 -16.41 -15.75 16.67
C LEU A 65 -14.94 -15.48 16.34
N PHE A 66 -14.08 -15.47 17.35
CA PHE A 66 -12.65 -15.19 17.19
C PHE A 66 -11.77 -16.41 16.97
N LYS A 67 -12.37 -17.59 16.77
CA LYS A 67 -11.65 -18.87 16.60
C LYS A 67 -10.60 -18.81 15.49
N SER A 68 -10.93 -18.23 14.34
CA SER A 68 -10.01 -18.10 13.21
C SER A 68 -8.76 -17.26 13.58
N TYR A 69 -8.96 -16.20 14.34
CA TYR A 69 -7.86 -15.35 14.82
C TYR A 69 -6.97 -16.10 15.83
N PHE A 70 -7.56 -16.82 16.78
CA PHE A 70 -6.78 -17.63 17.73
C PHE A 70 -5.94 -18.70 17.02
N VAL A 71 -6.50 -19.36 16.00
CA VAL A 71 -5.78 -20.37 15.21
C VAL A 71 -4.61 -19.74 14.47
N ILE A 72 -4.80 -18.59 13.82
CA ILE A 72 -3.74 -17.88 13.09
C ILE A 72 -2.59 -17.51 14.03
N PHE A 73 -2.88 -16.96 15.20
CA PHE A 73 -1.83 -16.54 16.14
C PHE A 73 -1.15 -17.70 16.85
N LYS A 74 -1.92 -18.74 17.27
CA LYS A 74 -1.36 -19.88 18.03
C LYS A 74 -0.73 -20.94 17.14
N THR A 75 -1.38 -21.30 16.03
CA THR A 75 -0.93 -22.42 15.20
C THR A 75 0.03 -21.98 14.11
N TYR A 76 -0.23 -20.85 13.49
CA TYR A 76 0.56 -20.34 12.36
C TYR A 76 1.61 -19.30 12.74
N ASN A 77 1.78 -19.00 14.04
CA ASN A 77 2.76 -18.02 14.53
C ASN A 77 2.70 -16.64 13.81
N PHE A 78 1.49 -16.21 13.45
CA PHE A 78 1.29 -15.01 12.63
C PHE A 78 1.90 -13.75 13.25
N GLY A 79 1.95 -13.67 14.59
CA GLY A 79 2.63 -12.60 15.31
C GLY A 79 4.11 -12.44 14.91
N ARG A 80 4.83 -13.55 14.67
CA ARG A 80 6.21 -13.50 14.18
C ARG A 80 6.30 -12.88 12.79
N TYR A 81 5.38 -13.23 11.90
CA TYR A 81 5.37 -12.65 10.54
C TYR A 81 5.07 -11.16 10.56
N ILE A 82 4.14 -10.71 11.43
CA ILE A 82 3.88 -9.28 11.64
C ILE A 82 5.15 -8.56 12.10
N LEU A 83 5.87 -9.11 13.10
CA LEU A 83 7.10 -8.51 13.60
C LEU A 83 8.20 -8.40 12.53
N ILE A 84 8.40 -9.48 11.77
CA ILE A 84 9.38 -9.49 10.67
C ILE A 84 9.01 -8.46 9.60
N SER A 85 7.76 -8.45 9.16
CA SER A 85 7.27 -7.50 8.14
C SER A 85 7.40 -6.05 8.63
N SER A 86 7.06 -5.80 9.89
CA SER A 86 7.21 -4.48 10.50
C SER A 86 8.68 -4.06 10.59
N ALA A 87 9.57 -4.95 11.00
CA ALA A 87 11.00 -4.67 11.09
C ALA A 87 11.60 -4.37 9.71
N VAL A 88 11.24 -5.16 8.69
CA VAL A 88 11.68 -4.92 7.30
C VAL A 88 11.13 -3.60 6.78
N SER A 89 9.86 -3.30 7.00
CA SER A 89 9.25 -2.06 6.53
C SER A 89 9.88 -0.82 7.19
N ILE A 90 10.00 -0.83 8.51
CA ILE A 90 10.63 0.27 9.26
C ILE A 90 12.09 0.44 8.84
N GLY A 91 12.84 -0.67 8.75
CA GLY A 91 14.23 -0.66 8.30
C GLY A 91 14.36 -0.08 6.90
N THR A 92 13.50 -0.49 5.96
CA THR A 92 13.48 0.05 4.60
C THR A 92 13.22 1.56 4.59
N VAL A 93 12.23 2.04 5.36
CA VAL A 93 11.91 3.47 5.45
C VAL A 93 13.10 4.25 5.97
N ILE A 94 13.73 3.80 7.06
CA ILE A 94 14.90 4.48 7.64
C ILE A 94 16.03 4.55 6.63
N VAL A 95 16.40 3.43 6.02
CA VAL A 95 17.51 3.38 5.04
C VAL A 95 17.17 4.22 3.80
N THR A 96 15.96 4.10 3.28
CA THR A 96 15.53 4.92 2.13
C THR A 96 15.62 6.41 2.43
N LEU A 97 15.10 6.88 3.56
CA LEU A 97 15.13 8.29 3.91
C LEU A 97 16.56 8.80 4.18
N LEU A 98 17.42 7.99 4.78
CA LEU A 98 18.83 8.31 5.00
C LEU A 98 19.56 8.67 3.70
N PHE A 99 19.25 7.99 2.60
CA PHE A 99 19.81 8.27 1.29
C PHE A 99 18.97 9.24 0.46
N ALA A 100 17.65 9.18 0.54
CA ALA A 100 16.76 9.99 -0.27
C ALA A 100 16.80 11.48 0.11
N ILE A 101 16.85 11.81 1.40
CA ILE A 101 16.84 13.20 1.86
C ILE A 101 18.05 13.98 1.32
N PRO A 102 19.31 13.55 1.56
CA PRO A 102 20.46 14.27 1.02
C PRO A 102 20.51 14.27 -0.51
N ALA A 103 20.12 13.17 -1.15
CA ALA A 103 20.07 13.10 -2.61
C ALA A 103 19.04 14.08 -3.19
N ALA A 104 17.82 14.10 -2.64
CA ALA A 104 16.77 15.01 -3.06
C ALA A 104 17.15 16.48 -2.85
N TYR A 105 17.78 16.81 -1.71
CA TYR A 105 18.30 18.15 -1.44
C TYR A 105 19.36 18.54 -2.47
N ALA A 106 20.35 17.66 -2.73
CA ALA A 106 21.38 17.92 -3.71
C ALA A 106 20.81 18.18 -5.10
N VAL A 107 19.88 17.33 -5.56
CA VAL A 107 19.21 17.49 -6.87
C VAL A 107 18.35 18.76 -6.92
N ALA A 108 17.70 19.17 -5.82
CA ALA A 108 16.85 20.34 -5.79
C ALA A 108 17.67 21.66 -5.70
N ARG A 109 18.63 21.73 -4.78
CA ARG A 109 19.27 22.98 -4.36
C ARG A 109 20.68 23.20 -4.89
N LEU A 110 21.46 22.12 -5.09
CA LEU A 110 22.84 22.27 -5.50
C LEU A 110 22.98 22.39 -7.02
N ASN A 111 24.02 23.13 -7.45
CA ASN A 111 24.42 23.19 -8.85
C ASN A 111 25.70 22.36 -9.03
N PHE A 112 25.61 21.24 -9.74
CA PHE A 112 26.72 20.36 -10.03
C PHE A 112 26.61 19.81 -11.46
N PHE A 113 27.76 19.37 -11.97
CA PHE A 113 27.82 18.74 -13.29
C PHE A 113 26.99 17.46 -13.32
N GLY A 114 26.13 17.29 -14.33
CA GLY A 114 25.30 16.10 -14.47
C GLY A 114 23.99 16.09 -13.68
N LYS A 115 23.64 17.18 -12.97
CA LYS A 115 22.38 17.32 -12.22
C LYS A 115 21.14 16.92 -13.03
N ASN A 116 21.01 17.45 -14.24
CA ASN A 116 19.85 17.18 -15.10
C ASN A 116 19.81 15.72 -15.55
N PHE A 117 20.98 15.14 -15.89
CA PHE A 117 21.08 13.75 -16.23
C PHE A 117 20.67 12.85 -15.05
N LEU A 118 21.16 13.14 -13.85
CA LEU A 118 20.81 12.38 -12.63
C LEU A 118 19.31 12.47 -12.34
N SER A 119 18.72 13.67 -12.40
CA SER A 119 17.29 13.87 -12.17
C SER A 119 16.43 13.11 -13.17
N THR A 120 16.81 13.13 -14.43
CA THR A 120 16.11 12.38 -15.50
C THR A 120 16.28 10.87 -15.32
N SER A 121 17.49 10.42 -14.94
CA SER A 121 17.75 9.00 -14.68
C SER A 121 16.90 8.45 -13.53
N ILE A 122 16.74 9.19 -12.44
CA ILE A 122 15.87 8.84 -11.32
C ILE A 122 14.43 8.63 -11.80
N LEU A 123 13.92 9.52 -12.64
CA LEU A 123 12.58 9.43 -13.19
C LEU A 123 12.44 8.19 -14.12
N ILE A 124 13.41 7.93 -14.97
CA ILE A 124 13.42 6.77 -15.88
C ILE A 124 13.42 5.46 -15.06
N ILE A 125 14.27 5.37 -14.03
CA ILE A 125 14.33 4.19 -13.15
C ILE A 125 12.98 3.97 -12.45
N TYR A 126 12.36 5.04 -11.96
CA TYR A 126 11.04 4.95 -11.33
C TYR A 126 9.95 4.44 -12.29
N MET A 127 10.00 4.86 -13.55
CA MET A 127 9.03 4.42 -14.57
C MET A 127 9.29 2.99 -15.08
N PHE A 128 10.44 2.40 -14.75
CA PHE A 128 10.78 1.06 -15.23
C PHE A 128 9.92 0.00 -14.53
N PRO A 129 9.29 -0.93 -15.26
CA PRO A 129 8.44 -1.96 -14.66
C PRO A 129 9.23 -2.87 -13.75
N ALA A 130 8.98 -2.81 -12.43
CA ALA A 130 9.71 -3.61 -11.43
C ALA A 130 9.63 -5.12 -11.69
N ILE A 131 8.53 -5.58 -12.29
CA ILE A 131 8.33 -7.01 -12.61
C ILE A 131 9.42 -7.59 -13.54
N VAL A 132 9.97 -6.77 -14.43
CA VAL A 132 11.04 -7.17 -15.36
C VAL A 132 12.33 -7.49 -14.61
N LEU A 133 12.55 -6.83 -13.47
CA LEU A 133 13.76 -7.01 -12.66
C LEU A 133 13.68 -8.22 -11.71
N VAL A 134 12.51 -8.83 -11.51
CA VAL A 134 12.33 -9.92 -10.54
C VAL A 134 13.26 -11.10 -10.82
N ILE A 135 13.33 -11.57 -12.05
CA ILE A 135 14.15 -12.74 -12.43
C ILE A 135 15.65 -12.42 -12.32
N PRO A 136 16.18 -11.34 -12.91
CA PRO A 136 17.59 -10.99 -12.75
C PRO A 136 17.99 -10.78 -11.29
N LEU A 137 17.17 -10.06 -10.50
CA LEU A 137 17.42 -9.84 -9.08
C LEU A 137 17.46 -11.17 -8.31
N TYR A 138 16.50 -12.06 -8.53
CA TYR A 138 16.50 -13.37 -7.90
C TYR A 138 17.78 -14.15 -8.18
N THR A 139 18.28 -14.12 -9.42
CA THR A 139 19.51 -14.80 -9.80
C THR A 139 20.74 -14.23 -9.07
N VAL A 140 20.88 -12.91 -9.08
CA VAL A 140 21.98 -12.20 -8.38
C VAL A 140 21.94 -12.47 -6.87
N PHE A 141 20.78 -12.33 -6.25
CA PHE A 141 20.63 -12.57 -4.80
C PHE A 141 20.85 -14.04 -4.42
N SER A 142 20.50 -14.96 -5.32
CA SER A 142 20.81 -16.38 -5.15
C SER A 142 22.31 -16.64 -5.13
N GLN A 143 23.05 -16.05 -6.08
CA GLN A 143 24.50 -16.18 -6.17
C GLN A 143 25.23 -15.54 -4.99
N LEU A 144 24.70 -14.43 -4.47
CA LEU A 144 25.24 -13.74 -3.31
C LEU A 144 24.87 -14.40 -1.97
N GLY A 145 24.11 -15.51 -1.97
CA GLY A 145 23.67 -16.17 -0.74
C GLY A 145 22.62 -15.39 0.07
N LEU A 146 22.00 -14.36 -0.54
CA LEU A 146 21.01 -13.49 0.10
C LEU A 146 19.56 -14.00 -0.02
N ARG A 147 19.38 -15.22 -0.53
CA ARG A 147 18.07 -15.86 -0.58
C ARG A 147 17.52 -16.02 0.84
N ASN A 148 16.23 -15.75 0.98
CA ASN A 148 15.52 -15.91 2.25
C ASN A 148 16.13 -15.09 3.42
N SER A 149 16.77 -13.96 3.09
CA SER A 149 17.45 -13.07 4.03
C SER A 149 16.66 -11.77 4.22
N ILE A 150 16.50 -11.35 5.47
CA ILE A 150 15.92 -10.04 5.82
C ILE A 150 16.78 -8.93 5.22
N PHE A 151 18.11 -9.08 5.24
CA PHE A 151 19.04 -8.11 4.66
C PHE A 151 18.86 -8.01 3.13
N GLY A 152 18.67 -9.15 2.45
CA GLY A 152 18.33 -9.17 1.03
C GLY A 152 17.03 -8.39 0.72
N LEU A 153 15.98 -8.59 1.52
CA LEU A 153 14.73 -7.84 1.38
C LEU A 153 14.93 -6.34 1.59
N LEU A 154 15.69 -5.92 2.60
CA LEU A 154 16.00 -4.52 2.84
C LEU A 154 16.69 -3.86 1.64
N ILE A 155 17.67 -4.53 1.03
CA ILE A 155 18.36 -4.02 -0.17
C ILE A 155 17.38 -3.84 -1.33
N VAL A 156 16.59 -4.87 -1.64
CA VAL A 156 15.65 -4.81 -2.77
C VAL A 156 14.60 -3.73 -2.56
N TYR A 157 14.00 -3.67 -1.37
CA TYR A 157 12.98 -2.68 -1.09
C TYR A 157 13.54 -1.26 -1.07
N THR A 158 14.73 -1.06 -0.51
CA THR A 158 15.39 0.25 -0.57
C THR A 158 15.71 0.64 -2.01
N ALA A 159 16.25 -0.26 -2.81
CA ALA A 159 16.59 0.02 -4.20
C ALA A 159 15.35 0.40 -5.04
N THR A 160 14.20 -0.23 -4.80
CA THR A 160 12.94 0.05 -5.52
C THR A 160 12.23 1.30 -5.02
N THR A 161 12.33 1.63 -3.73
CA THR A 161 11.65 2.80 -3.15
C THR A 161 12.48 4.09 -3.23
N LEU A 162 13.81 3.99 -3.31
CA LEU A 162 14.72 5.14 -3.31
C LEU A 162 14.43 6.13 -4.45
N PRO A 163 14.25 5.71 -5.72
CA PRO A 163 13.99 6.65 -6.82
C PRO A 163 12.71 7.47 -6.62
N VAL A 164 11.62 6.83 -6.21
CA VAL A 164 10.35 7.53 -5.95
C VAL A 164 10.47 8.47 -4.76
N ALA A 165 11.15 8.07 -3.70
CA ALA A 165 11.39 8.92 -2.53
C ALA A 165 12.18 10.18 -2.89
N ILE A 166 13.26 10.06 -3.68
CA ILE A 166 14.03 11.21 -4.16
C ILE A 166 13.16 12.10 -5.04
N TYR A 167 12.42 11.52 -5.99
CA TYR A 167 11.55 12.27 -6.89
C TYR A 167 10.49 13.08 -6.13
N MET A 168 9.85 12.49 -5.14
CA MET A 168 8.83 13.18 -4.34
C MET A 168 9.45 14.25 -3.44
N LEU A 169 10.53 13.93 -2.73
CA LEU A 169 11.18 14.84 -1.79
C LEU A 169 11.81 16.06 -2.47
N GLN A 170 12.35 15.92 -3.70
CA GLN A 170 12.91 17.06 -4.41
C GLN A 170 11.87 18.16 -4.69
N GLY A 171 10.58 17.81 -4.79
CA GLY A 171 9.50 18.78 -4.93
C GLY A 171 9.32 19.70 -3.72
N TYR A 172 9.60 19.18 -2.52
CA TYR A 172 9.53 19.93 -1.26
C TYR A 172 10.78 20.81 -1.01
N PHE A 173 11.90 20.46 -1.63
CA PHE A 173 13.15 21.24 -1.50
C PHE A 173 13.30 22.33 -2.56
N LYS A 174 12.46 22.40 -3.57
CA LYS A 174 12.43 23.49 -4.57
C LYS A 174 11.84 24.75 -3.98
#